data_d926c12afe31ad7d416444c1a9ad61f4
#
_entry.id   d926c12afe31ad7d416444c1a9ad61f4
#
_cell.length_a   1.000
_cell.length_b   1.000
_cell.length_c   1.000
_cell.angle_alpha   90.00
_cell.angle_beta   90.00
_cell.angle_gamma   90.00
#
_symmetry.space_group_name_H-M   'P 1'
#
loop_
_entity.id
_entity.type
_entity.pdbx_description
1 polymer ?
#
loop_
_entity_poly.entity_id
_entity_poly.type
_entity_poly.pdbx_seq_one_letter_code
_entity_poly.pdbx_strand_id
1 'polypeptide(L)'
;LVGSEMCIRDRDYIEVMGDVTSFAGAMQLNIKRVRKAAEDEYDPADYLPVSENSTDDMYSQLRALIDSVENTYLSALLKKLFVEDEAFVKAFEGHSAAKTVHHGFIGGLMEHTLGVTRLCDYMSKAYPVINRDLLITASLLHDIGKTKELSAFPLNDYTCLLYTSD
;
A
#
# COMPACT_ATOMS: atom_id res chain seq x y z
N LEU A 1 23.70 28.05 -11.93
CA LEU A 1 23.99 27.13 -10.83
C LEU A 1 24.53 25.84 -11.42
N VAL A 2 25.85 25.76 -11.54
CA VAL A 2 26.56 24.56 -12.05
C VAL A 2 27.18 23.90 -10.83
N GLY A 3 26.84 22.62 -10.60
CA GLY A 3 27.56 21.83 -9.61
C GLY A 3 26.67 20.83 -8.88
N SER A 4 26.77 19.60 -9.29
CA SER A 4 26.14 18.35 -8.91
C SER A 4 24.80 18.10 -9.60
N GLU A 5 24.74 17.01 -10.33
CA GLU A 5 23.53 16.46 -10.91
C GLU A 5 22.55 16.09 -9.78
N MET A 6 21.71 17.05 -9.43
CA MET A 6 20.61 16.81 -8.53
C MET A 6 19.49 16.22 -9.39
N CYS A 7 19.52 14.89 -9.57
CA CYS A 7 18.45 14.15 -10.24
C CYS A 7 17.22 14.12 -9.33
N ILE A 8 16.54 15.26 -9.18
CA ILE A 8 15.21 15.33 -8.59
C ILE A 8 14.25 14.84 -9.67
N ARG A 9 13.53 13.77 -9.38
CA ARG A 9 12.51 13.20 -10.25
C ARG A 9 11.12 13.65 -9.81
N ASP A 10 10.14 13.48 -10.67
CA ASP A 10 8.75 13.68 -10.30
C ASP A 10 8.39 12.85 -9.06
N ARG A 11 7.73 13.50 -8.09
CA ARG A 11 7.32 12.91 -6.80
C ARG A 11 8.45 12.54 -5.84
N ASP A 12 9.69 12.99 -6.06
CA ASP A 12 10.72 12.92 -5.04
C ASP A 12 10.39 13.85 -3.87
N TYR A 13 10.66 13.41 -2.65
CA TYR A 13 10.64 14.28 -1.48
C TYR A 13 11.87 15.18 -1.52
N ILE A 14 11.65 16.47 -1.34
CA ILE A 14 12.69 17.48 -1.42
C ILE A 14 12.71 18.35 -0.18
N GLU A 15 13.91 18.69 0.27
CA GLU A 15 14.11 19.75 1.24
C GLU A 15 14.34 21.07 0.52
N VAL A 16 13.58 22.08 0.90
CA VAL A 16 13.64 23.41 0.32
C VAL A 16 14.02 24.43 1.39
N MET A 17 15.10 25.17 1.17
CA MET A 17 15.49 26.30 1.98
C MET A 17 15.24 27.60 1.23
N GLY A 18 14.54 28.55 1.85
CA GLY A 18 14.20 29.82 1.23
C GLY A 18 13.63 30.83 2.21
N ASP A 19 13.37 32.04 1.71
CA ASP A 19 12.75 33.11 2.48
C ASP A 19 11.26 33.23 2.09
N VAL A 20 10.41 33.28 3.10
CA VAL A 20 8.99 33.55 2.90
C VAL A 20 8.79 35.07 2.77
N THR A 21 8.22 35.50 1.66
CA THR A 21 7.92 36.89 1.38
C THR A 21 6.45 37.06 1.00
N SER A 22 5.93 38.28 1.13
CA SER A 22 4.58 38.60 0.68
C SER A 22 4.67 39.54 -0.55
N PHE A 23 3.99 39.15 -1.64
CA PHE A 23 3.87 39.95 -2.84
C PHE A 23 2.40 40.03 -3.27
N ALA A 24 1.89 41.24 -3.45
CA ALA A 24 0.49 41.50 -3.82
C ALA A 24 -0.55 40.78 -2.93
N GLY A 25 -0.24 40.60 -1.63
CA GLY A 25 -1.12 39.92 -0.66
C GLY A 25 -1.04 38.37 -0.65
N ALA A 26 -0.23 37.78 -1.55
CA ALA A 26 0.03 36.33 -1.57
C ALA A 26 1.38 36.04 -0.96
N MET A 27 1.44 34.93 -0.16
CA MET A 27 2.70 34.41 0.38
C MET A 27 3.48 33.71 -0.72
N GLN A 28 4.78 34.01 -0.82
CA GLN A 28 5.70 33.42 -1.78
C GLN A 28 6.93 32.87 -1.08
N LEU A 29 7.45 31.74 -1.54
CA LEU A 29 8.70 31.16 -1.09
C LEU A 29 9.80 31.44 -2.12
N ASN A 30 10.77 32.29 -1.75
CA ASN A 30 11.96 32.51 -2.56
C ASN A 30 12.98 31.43 -2.26
N ILE A 31 13.05 30.43 -3.13
CA ILE A 31 13.89 29.25 -2.96
C ILE A 31 15.38 29.62 -3.14
N LYS A 32 16.20 29.34 -2.13
CA LYS A 32 17.65 29.53 -2.18
C LYS A 32 18.41 28.23 -2.44
N ARG A 33 17.88 27.12 -1.91
CA ARG A 33 18.50 25.80 -2.02
C ARG A 33 17.41 24.73 -2.07
N VAL A 34 17.64 23.72 -2.91
CA VAL A 34 16.80 22.52 -3.01
C VAL A 34 17.74 21.33 -3.02
N ARG A 35 17.39 20.27 -2.29
CA ARG A 35 18.02 18.96 -2.42
C ARG A 35 16.99 17.87 -2.30
N LYS A 36 17.30 16.69 -2.79
CA LYS A 36 16.50 15.49 -2.50
C LYS A 36 16.66 15.15 -1.02
N ALA A 37 15.55 14.87 -0.34
CA ALA A 37 15.56 14.38 1.03
C ALA A 37 16.06 12.92 1.07
N ALA A 38 16.80 12.55 2.11
CA ALA A 38 17.18 11.18 2.38
C ALA A 38 15.98 10.42 2.99
N GLU A 39 15.98 9.08 2.89
CA GLU A 39 14.84 8.25 3.30
C GLU A 39 14.50 8.34 4.80
N ASP A 40 15.46 8.78 5.62
CA ASP A 40 15.32 8.97 7.06
C ASP A 40 14.96 10.40 7.49
N GLU A 41 14.84 11.33 6.53
CA GLU A 41 14.59 12.75 6.81
C GLU A 41 13.11 13.14 6.70
N TYR A 42 12.23 12.22 6.29
CA TYR A 42 10.79 12.48 6.17
C TYR A 42 9.98 11.24 6.51
N ASP A 43 8.77 11.44 6.99
CA ASP A 43 7.78 10.38 7.11
C ASP A 43 6.80 10.49 5.92
N PRO A 44 6.68 9.47 5.07
CA PRO A 44 5.71 9.48 3.98
C PRO A 44 4.27 9.73 4.44
N ALA A 45 3.93 9.35 5.67
CA ALA A 45 2.59 9.55 6.23
C ALA A 45 2.22 11.04 6.41
N ASP A 46 3.21 11.94 6.52
CA ASP A 46 2.97 13.38 6.62
C ASP A 46 2.51 13.99 5.27
N TYR A 47 2.75 13.30 4.15
CA TYR A 47 2.54 13.85 2.79
C TYR A 47 1.57 13.04 1.95
N LEU A 48 1.32 11.78 2.32
CA LEU A 48 0.48 10.84 1.58
C LEU A 48 -0.69 10.39 2.44
N PRO A 49 -1.84 10.11 1.83
CA PRO A 49 -2.92 9.51 2.58
C PRO A 49 -2.51 8.10 3.07
N VAL A 50 -2.77 7.84 4.34
CA VAL A 50 -2.49 6.57 5.03
C VAL A 50 -3.79 6.03 5.60
N SER A 51 -3.91 4.70 5.75
CA SER A 51 -5.03 4.08 6.46
C SER A 51 -5.15 4.66 7.89
N GLU A 52 -6.36 4.95 8.32
CA GLU A 52 -6.65 5.31 9.71
C GLU A 52 -6.52 4.12 10.67
N ASN A 53 -6.52 2.91 10.12
CA ASN A 53 -6.36 1.68 10.89
C ASN A 53 -4.87 1.36 11.09
N SER A 54 -4.51 0.90 12.29
CA SER A 54 -3.15 0.45 12.58
C SER A 54 -2.77 -0.74 11.69
N THR A 55 -1.62 -0.66 11.05
CA THR A 55 -1.05 -1.75 10.22
C THR A 55 -0.91 -3.04 11.03
N ASP A 56 -0.39 -2.95 12.26
CA ASP A 56 -0.21 -4.10 13.14
C ASP A 56 -1.54 -4.76 13.51
N ASP A 57 -2.56 -3.96 13.79
CA ASP A 57 -3.90 -4.47 14.11
C ASP A 57 -4.53 -5.15 12.89
N MET A 58 -4.42 -4.56 11.71
CA MET A 58 -4.92 -5.15 10.47
C MET A 58 -4.21 -6.46 10.14
N TYR A 59 -2.88 -6.48 10.26
CA TYR A 59 -2.10 -7.70 10.03
C TYR A 59 -2.42 -8.80 11.04
N SER A 60 -2.58 -8.46 12.31
CA SER A 60 -3.00 -9.41 13.35
C SER A 60 -4.36 -10.07 13.02
N GLN A 61 -5.33 -9.28 12.54
CA GLN A 61 -6.64 -9.78 12.14
C GLN A 61 -6.57 -10.65 10.88
N LEU A 62 -5.74 -10.26 9.91
CA LEU A 62 -5.48 -11.06 8.72
C LEU A 62 -4.86 -12.42 9.09
N ARG A 63 -3.88 -12.42 10.00
CA ARG A 63 -3.28 -13.65 10.55
C ARG A 63 -4.31 -14.55 11.22
N ALA A 64 -5.20 -13.99 12.01
CA ALA A 64 -6.27 -14.77 12.66
C ALA A 64 -7.21 -15.45 11.64
N LEU A 65 -7.50 -14.78 10.53
CA LEU A 65 -8.29 -15.36 9.43
C LEU A 65 -7.53 -16.49 8.73
N ILE A 66 -6.24 -16.31 8.45
CA ILE A 66 -5.37 -17.35 7.88
C ILE A 66 -5.31 -18.60 8.79
N ASP A 67 -5.09 -18.39 10.09
CA ASP A 67 -5.01 -19.47 11.06
C ASP A 67 -6.35 -20.21 11.29
N SER A 68 -7.47 -19.57 10.93
CA SER A 68 -8.80 -20.18 10.98
C SER A 68 -9.11 -21.11 9.80
N VAL A 69 -8.24 -21.20 8.79
CA VAL A 69 -8.40 -22.10 7.63
C VAL A 69 -7.96 -23.51 8.04
N GLU A 70 -8.91 -24.47 8.01
CA GLU A 70 -8.70 -25.85 8.46
C GLU A 70 -8.05 -26.72 7.37
N ASN A 71 -8.31 -26.42 6.08
CA ASN A 71 -7.69 -27.16 4.98
C ASN A 71 -6.17 -26.95 4.96
N THR A 72 -5.43 -28.03 5.14
CA THR A 72 -3.97 -28.02 5.30
C THR A 72 -3.21 -27.45 4.11
N TYR A 73 -3.69 -27.68 2.88
CA TYR A 73 -3.04 -27.18 1.66
C TYR A 73 -3.29 -25.67 1.48
N LEU A 74 -4.52 -25.22 1.73
CA LEU A 74 -4.88 -23.81 1.65
C LEU A 74 -4.19 -23.00 2.77
N SER A 75 -4.17 -23.53 3.98
CA SER A 75 -3.45 -22.94 5.11
C SER A 75 -1.95 -22.82 4.82
N ALA A 76 -1.32 -23.87 4.28
CA ALA A 76 0.09 -23.85 3.92
C ALA A 76 0.40 -22.79 2.83
N LEU A 77 -0.45 -22.70 1.81
CA LEU A 77 -0.33 -21.67 0.76
C LEU A 77 -0.38 -20.26 1.34
N LEU A 78 -1.38 -19.98 2.17
CA LEU A 78 -1.55 -18.67 2.79
C LEU A 78 -0.40 -18.32 3.74
N LYS A 79 0.04 -19.26 4.56
CA LYS A 79 1.18 -19.07 5.47
C LYS A 79 2.48 -18.79 4.71
N LYS A 80 2.71 -19.53 3.63
CA LYS A 80 3.89 -19.31 2.81
C LYS A 80 3.96 -17.88 2.27
N LEU A 81 2.82 -17.33 1.81
CA LEU A 81 2.77 -16.01 1.21
C LEU A 81 2.69 -14.87 2.24
N PHE A 82 1.77 -14.98 3.20
CA PHE A 82 1.45 -13.89 4.14
C PHE A 82 2.21 -13.96 5.47
N VAL A 83 3.10 -14.93 5.66
CA VAL A 83 3.83 -15.13 6.91
C VAL A 83 5.31 -15.36 6.69
N GLU A 84 5.67 -16.25 5.74
CA GLU A 84 7.06 -16.67 5.52
C GLU A 84 7.79 -15.79 4.51
N ASP A 85 7.06 -15.20 3.55
CA ASP A 85 7.63 -14.28 2.56
C ASP A 85 7.61 -12.84 3.09
N GLU A 86 8.62 -12.50 3.89
CA GLU A 86 8.75 -11.16 4.51
C GLU A 86 8.76 -10.03 3.46
N ALA A 87 9.34 -10.27 2.29
CA ALA A 87 9.39 -9.27 1.22
C ALA A 87 7.98 -9.00 0.66
N PHE A 88 7.19 -10.05 0.45
CA PHE A 88 5.80 -9.91 0.03
C PHE A 88 4.96 -9.23 1.11
N VAL A 89 5.07 -9.66 2.38
CA VAL A 89 4.33 -9.07 3.51
C VAL A 89 4.58 -7.56 3.57
N LYS A 90 5.83 -7.15 3.58
CA LYS A 90 6.20 -5.72 3.62
C LYS A 90 5.64 -4.94 2.42
N ALA A 91 5.70 -5.52 1.23
CA ALA A 91 5.11 -4.89 0.03
C ALA A 91 3.58 -4.79 0.17
N PHE A 92 2.90 -5.84 0.62
CA PHE A 92 1.46 -5.90 0.79
C PHE A 92 0.95 -4.90 1.83
N GLU A 93 1.64 -4.74 2.95
CA GLU A 93 1.32 -3.79 4.02
C GLU A 93 1.41 -2.33 3.55
N GLY A 94 2.38 -2.01 2.72
CA GLY A 94 2.61 -0.65 2.24
C GLY A 94 1.87 -0.28 0.96
N HIS A 95 1.22 -1.23 0.27
CA HIS A 95 0.59 -0.97 -1.04
C HIS A 95 -0.82 -0.41 -0.93
N SER A 96 -1.21 0.33 -1.98
CA SER A 96 -2.60 0.71 -2.23
C SER A 96 -3.36 -0.39 -2.97
N ALA A 97 -4.69 -0.41 -2.83
CA ALA A 97 -5.55 -1.26 -3.65
C ALA A 97 -5.88 -0.63 -5.02
N ALA A 98 -5.69 0.68 -5.17
CA ALA A 98 -6.00 1.41 -6.40
C ALA A 98 -5.11 2.65 -6.55
N LYS A 99 -5.04 3.20 -7.78
CA LYS A 99 -4.26 4.42 -8.06
C LYS A 99 -4.84 5.66 -7.36
N THR A 100 -6.16 5.87 -7.40
CA THR A 100 -6.79 7.14 -6.96
C THR A 100 -8.15 7.00 -6.28
N VAL A 101 -8.84 5.86 -6.41
CA VAL A 101 -10.19 5.66 -5.89
C VAL A 101 -10.16 4.50 -4.91
N HIS A 102 -11.04 4.43 -3.93
CA HIS A 102 -11.16 3.34 -2.95
C HIS A 102 -9.83 2.69 -2.52
N HIS A 103 -9.37 2.97 -1.32
CA HIS A 103 -8.13 2.45 -0.76
C HIS A 103 -6.84 2.81 -1.55
N GLY A 104 -6.83 3.98 -2.22
CA GLY A 104 -5.67 4.54 -2.92
C GLY A 104 -4.65 5.21 -1.99
N PHE A 105 -4.36 4.61 -0.84
CA PHE A 105 -3.49 5.12 0.20
C PHE A 105 -2.56 4.02 0.74
N ILE A 106 -1.54 4.40 1.50
CA ILE A 106 -0.62 3.46 2.15
C ILE A 106 -1.40 2.55 3.10
N GLY A 107 -1.24 1.23 2.96
CA GLY A 107 -2.00 0.23 3.72
C GLY A 107 -3.37 -0.10 3.13
N GLY A 108 -3.78 0.58 2.05
CA GLY A 108 -5.10 0.41 1.44
C GLY A 108 -5.36 -0.99 0.89
N LEU A 109 -4.34 -1.67 0.38
CA LEU A 109 -4.47 -3.04 -0.13
C LEU A 109 -4.80 -4.03 1.00
N MET A 110 -4.13 -3.90 2.14
CA MET A 110 -4.39 -4.75 3.30
C MET A 110 -5.77 -4.46 3.90
N GLU A 111 -6.14 -3.17 4.03
CA GLU A 111 -7.45 -2.76 4.53
C GLU A 111 -8.58 -3.28 3.65
N HIS A 112 -8.46 -3.12 2.33
CA HIS A 112 -9.41 -3.65 1.36
C HIS A 112 -9.55 -5.17 1.47
N THR A 113 -8.43 -5.89 1.41
CA THR A 113 -8.41 -7.36 1.49
C THR A 113 -9.03 -7.87 2.78
N LEU A 114 -8.71 -7.24 3.93
CA LEU A 114 -9.29 -7.58 5.22
C LEU A 114 -10.80 -7.35 5.24
N GLY A 115 -11.27 -6.22 4.69
CA GLY A 115 -12.70 -5.90 4.59
C GLY A 115 -13.48 -6.94 3.76
N VAL A 116 -12.95 -7.28 2.58
CA VAL A 116 -13.54 -8.32 1.70
C VAL A 116 -13.55 -9.68 2.39
N THR A 117 -12.43 -10.06 3.04
CA THR A 117 -12.33 -11.37 3.71
C THR A 117 -13.28 -11.50 4.89
N ARG A 118 -13.47 -10.44 5.68
CA ARG A 118 -14.47 -10.43 6.76
C ARG A 118 -15.90 -10.61 6.23
N LEU A 119 -16.23 -9.95 5.11
CA LEU A 119 -17.53 -10.13 4.46
C LEU A 119 -17.71 -11.59 3.97
N CYS A 120 -16.67 -12.16 3.36
CA CYS A 120 -16.65 -13.56 2.93
C CYS A 120 -16.81 -14.54 4.11
N ASP A 121 -16.15 -14.29 5.24
CA ASP A 121 -16.32 -15.08 6.47
C ASP A 121 -17.75 -15.02 6.99
N TYR A 122 -18.35 -13.83 7.02
CA TYR A 122 -19.75 -13.67 7.39
C TYR A 122 -20.69 -14.44 6.45
N MET A 123 -20.49 -14.32 5.13
CA MET A 123 -21.31 -14.99 4.11
C MET A 123 -21.20 -16.51 4.23
N SER A 124 -20.03 -17.07 4.48
CA SER A 124 -19.84 -18.51 4.64
C SER A 124 -20.58 -19.07 5.87
N LYS A 125 -20.69 -18.27 6.94
CA LYS A 125 -21.48 -18.63 8.14
C LYS A 125 -22.99 -18.57 7.88
N ALA A 126 -23.42 -17.59 7.07
CA ALA A 126 -24.82 -17.42 6.72
C ALA A 126 -25.33 -18.47 5.70
N TYR A 127 -24.43 -18.99 4.86
CA TYR A 127 -24.75 -19.93 3.78
C TYR A 127 -23.89 -21.19 3.86
N PRO A 128 -24.32 -22.25 4.58
CA PRO A 128 -23.52 -23.47 4.82
C PRO A 128 -23.14 -24.27 3.56
N VAL A 129 -23.73 -23.98 2.41
CA VAL A 129 -23.35 -24.57 1.11
C VAL A 129 -22.00 -24.09 0.62
N ILE A 130 -21.51 -22.95 1.14
CA ILE A 130 -20.24 -22.33 0.75
C ILE A 130 -19.09 -23.04 1.46
N ASN A 131 -18.08 -23.45 0.69
CA ASN A 131 -16.82 -23.90 1.27
C ASN A 131 -16.07 -22.67 1.84
N ARG A 132 -16.09 -22.53 3.17
CA ARG A 132 -15.52 -21.38 3.87
C ARG A 132 -14.02 -21.23 3.60
N ASP A 133 -13.26 -22.32 3.69
CA ASP A 133 -11.80 -22.27 3.53
C ASP A 133 -11.40 -21.82 2.15
N LEU A 134 -12.10 -22.30 1.13
CA LEU A 134 -11.87 -21.87 -0.24
C LEU A 134 -12.24 -20.40 -0.44
N LEU A 135 -13.37 -19.95 0.13
CA LEU A 135 -13.81 -18.56 0.00
C LEU A 135 -12.87 -17.59 0.71
N ILE A 136 -12.42 -17.91 1.93
CA ILE A 136 -11.42 -17.13 2.67
C ILE A 136 -10.10 -17.07 1.90
N THR A 137 -9.63 -18.21 1.40
CA THR A 137 -8.40 -18.25 0.61
C THR A 137 -8.50 -17.41 -0.65
N ALA A 138 -9.60 -17.54 -1.40
CA ALA A 138 -9.83 -16.75 -2.62
C ALA A 138 -9.88 -15.24 -2.31
N SER A 139 -10.55 -14.84 -1.23
CA SER A 139 -10.65 -13.44 -0.83
C SER A 139 -9.30 -12.84 -0.38
N LEU A 140 -8.43 -13.63 0.24
CA LEU A 140 -7.07 -13.19 0.60
C LEU A 140 -6.16 -13.06 -0.62
N LEU A 141 -6.37 -13.87 -1.65
CA LEU A 141 -5.51 -13.92 -2.84
C LEU A 141 -5.98 -13.04 -4.00
N HIS A 142 -7.23 -12.55 -4.00
CA HIS A 142 -7.85 -11.94 -5.20
C HIS A 142 -7.07 -10.74 -5.74
N ASP A 143 -6.46 -9.95 -4.88
CA ASP A 143 -5.80 -8.70 -5.24
C ASP A 143 -4.27 -8.69 -4.96
N ILE A 144 -3.65 -9.84 -4.70
CA ILE A 144 -2.20 -9.90 -4.44
C ILE A 144 -1.36 -9.39 -5.63
N GLY A 145 -1.90 -9.46 -6.85
CA GLY A 145 -1.29 -8.94 -8.07
C GLY A 145 -1.07 -7.42 -8.03
N LYS A 146 -1.83 -6.67 -7.23
CA LYS A 146 -1.67 -5.23 -7.06
C LYS A 146 -0.27 -4.81 -6.64
N THR A 147 0.42 -5.65 -5.87
CA THR A 147 1.83 -5.42 -5.49
C THR A 147 2.80 -5.39 -6.69
N LYS A 148 2.35 -5.81 -7.88
CA LYS A 148 3.11 -5.78 -9.14
C LYS A 148 2.50 -4.87 -10.19
N GLU A 149 1.16 -4.71 -10.17
CA GLU A 149 0.43 -3.85 -11.11
C GLU A 149 0.66 -2.36 -10.82
N LEU A 150 0.79 -2.01 -9.54
CA LEU A 150 1.07 -0.66 -9.10
C LEU A 150 2.51 -0.54 -8.61
N SER A 151 3.13 0.59 -8.87
CA SER A 151 4.42 0.95 -8.27
C SER A 151 4.21 1.35 -6.82
N ALA A 152 5.27 1.18 -6.01
CA ALA A 152 5.24 1.64 -4.62
C ALA A 152 5.05 3.16 -4.54
N PHE A 153 4.56 3.64 -3.40
CA PHE A 153 4.54 5.06 -3.09
C PHE A 153 5.96 5.66 -3.13
N PRO A 154 6.12 6.93 -3.49
CA PRO A 154 5.08 7.95 -3.72
C PRO A 154 4.47 7.96 -5.12
N LEU A 155 4.92 7.13 -6.04
CA LEU A 155 4.43 7.13 -7.42
C LEU A 155 3.00 6.60 -7.52
N ASN A 156 2.73 5.45 -6.93
CA ASN A 156 1.44 4.76 -6.97
C ASN A 156 0.81 4.77 -8.38
N ASP A 157 1.61 4.44 -9.38
CA ASP A 157 1.20 4.44 -10.79
C ASP A 157 1.24 3.03 -11.38
N TYR A 158 0.52 2.81 -12.47
CA TYR A 158 0.52 1.52 -13.14
C TYR A 158 1.91 1.17 -13.70
N THR A 159 2.33 -0.05 -13.45
CA THR A 159 3.55 -0.61 -14.03
C THR A 159 3.30 -1.12 -15.44
N CYS A 160 4.37 -1.41 -16.21
CA CYS A 160 4.27 -1.95 -17.58
C CYS A 160 3.51 -3.28 -17.68
N LEU A 161 3.31 -4.00 -16.56
CA LEU A 161 2.58 -5.28 -16.55
C LEU A 161 1.11 -5.13 -16.96
N LEU A 162 0.50 -3.97 -16.72
CA LEU A 162 -0.89 -3.70 -17.12
C LEU A 162 -1.03 -3.36 -18.62
N TYR A 163 0.06 -2.92 -19.25
CA TYR A 163 0.06 -2.56 -20.69
C TYR A 163 0.40 -3.74 -21.61
N THR A 164 0.75 -4.91 -21.07
CA THR A 164 1.15 -6.10 -21.84
C THR A 164 0.10 -7.21 -21.84
N SER A 165 -1.08 -6.98 -21.28
CA SER A 165 -2.20 -7.94 -21.26
C SER A 165 -3.25 -7.58 -22.31
N ASP A 166 -2.83 -7.51 -23.57
CA ASP A 166 -3.74 -7.59 -24.75
C ASP A 166 -3.64 -8.97 -25.38
#